data_58f4a19e55791dfbd320464002ff7a2d
#
_entry.id   58f4a19e55791dfbd320464002ff7a2d
#
_cell.length_a   1.000
_cell.length_b   1.000
_cell.length_c   1.000
_cell.angle_alpha   90.00
_cell.angle_beta   90.00
_cell.angle_gamma   90.00
#
_symmetry.space_group_name_H-M   'P 1'
#
loop_
_entity.id
_entity.type
_entity.pdbx_description
1 polymer ?
#
loop_
_entity_poly.entity_id
_entity_poly.type
_entity_poly.pdbx_seq_one_letter_code
_entity_poly.pdbx_strand_id
1 'polypeptide(L)'
;NSDGIGDLNGITAHLDYLETLGIDVIWLSPVYKSPNDDNGYDISDYRDIMDDFGTMEDFDRLLAEAHRHHIKIVMDLVVNHTSDEHAWFIESRSSKDNPYRDYYSWKDPKNGKEPNNWVSFFSGPAWNYYPERDEWALHLFSKKQMDLNWDNPALRREVYDMIDWWLAKGVDGFRMDVINLISKDGLADGSEALAGAIGLRGIEHYFYGPRLHEYLAEMRRESFGRYDAVTVGETAGLGMQMSKMLTAESRAELDMVFNFDALENPGKTRFDDYRYDLRYLKKYWLLLALSLLFA
;
A
#
# COMPACT_ATOMS: atom_id res chain seq x y z
N ASN A 1 8.42 -19.62 19.84
CA ASN A 1 7.30 -20.41 19.38
C ASN A 1 7.78 -21.55 18.50
N SER A 2 7.22 -22.74 18.68
CA SER A 2 7.65 -23.93 17.90
C SER A 2 6.66 -24.30 16.79
N ASP A 3 5.78 -23.39 16.43
CA ASP A 3 4.74 -23.60 15.41
C ASP A 3 5.22 -23.29 13.97
N GLY A 4 6.39 -22.69 13.82
CA GLY A 4 6.96 -22.32 12.51
C GLY A 4 6.51 -20.95 12.01
N ILE A 5 5.74 -20.19 12.80
CA ILE A 5 5.30 -18.82 12.49
C ILE A 5 6.15 -17.83 13.30
N GLY A 6 6.72 -16.82 12.63
CA GLY A 6 7.39 -15.71 13.30
C GLY A 6 6.35 -14.79 13.95
N ASP A 7 6.61 -14.32 15.17
CA ASP A 7 5.70 -13.51 15.96
C ASP A 7 6.38 -12.28 16.61
N LEU A 8 5.59 -11.37 17.18
CA LEU A 8 6.07 -10.15 17.82
C LEU A 8 6.98 -10.46 19.02
N ASN A 9 6.68 -11.53 19.76
CA ASN A 9 7.50 -11.99 20.88
C ASN A 9 8.86 -12.51 20.42
N GLY A 10 8.89 -13.20 19.28
CA GLY A 10 10.13 -13.65 18.65
C GLY A 10 11.03 -12.47 18.26
N ILE A 11 10.46 -11.40 17.69
CA ILE A 11 11.22 -10.19 17.36
C ILE A 11 11.76 -9.57 18.66
N THR A 12 10.91 -9.38 19.67
CA THR A 12 11.28 -8.81 20.97
C THR A 12 12.45 -9.58 21.61
N ALA A 13 12.43 -10.90 21.55
CA ALA A 13 13.48 -11.75 22.12
C ALA A 13 14.82 -11.66 21.37
N HIS A 14 14.87 -11.07 20.18
CA HIS A 14 16.07 -10.97 19.36
C HIS A 14 16.56 -9.51 19.14
N LEU A 15 16.04 -8.54 19.87
CA LEU A 15 16.42 -7.12 19.73
C LEU A 15 17.92 -6.90 20.06
N ASP A 16 18.49 -7.59 21.07
CA ASP A 16 19.93 -7.55 21.37
C ASP A 16 20.79 -7.95 20.15
N TYR A 17 20.35 -8.98 19.43
CA TYR A 17 21.03 -9.41 18.20
C TYR A 17 20.95 -8.37 17.11
N LEU A 18 19.77 -7.76 16.88
CA LEU A 18 19.54 -6.74 15.87
C LEU A 18 20.33 -5.46 16.18
N GLU A 19 20.39 -5.05 17.46
CA GLU A 19 21.23 -3.93 17.89
C GLU A 19 22.72 -4.22 17.64
N THR A 20 23.21 -5.42 18.00
CA THR A 20 24.59 -5.84 17.73
C THR A 20 24.90 -5.86 16.23
N LEU A 21 23.92 -6.20 15.38
CA LEU A 21 24.04 -6.16 13.92
C LEU A 21 24.07 -4.73 13.37
N GLY A 22 23.70 -3.72 14.17
CA GLY A 22 23.67 -2.32 13.78
C GLY A 22 22.39 -1.92 13.04
N ILE A 23 21.25 -2.53 13.38
CA ILE A 23 19.94 -2.18 12.82
C ILE A 23 19.39 -0.96 13.56
N ASP A 24 19.03 0.09 12.82
CA ASP A 24 18.42 1.30 13.36
C ASP A 24 16.89 1.30 13.23
N VAL A 25 16.35 0.56 12.24
CA VAL A 25 14.91 0.55 11.92
C VAL A 25 14.48 -0.86 11.56
N ILE A 26 13.34 -1.29 12.12
CA ILE A 26 12.65 -2.51 11.71
C ILE A 26 11.36 -2.10 10.99
N TRP A 27 11.20 -2.52 9.75
CA TRP A 27 9.92 -2.50 9.07
C TRP A 27 9.21 -3.84 9.28
N LEU A 28 8.01 -3.78 9.84
CA LEU A 28 7.13 -4.93 9.99
C LEU A 28 6.21 -5.04 8.76
N SER A 29 6.20 -6.21 8.10
CA SER A 29 5.09 -6.57 7.20
C SER A 29 3.77 -6.47 7.95
N PRO A 30 2.59 -6.43 7.27
CA PRO A 30 1.33 -6.23 7.96
C PRO A 30 1.13 -7.21 9.11
N VAL A 31 0.91 -6.67 10.32
CA VAL A 31 0.64 -7.45 11.55
C VAL A 31 -0.79 -7.28 12.03
N TYR A 32 -1.59 -6.52 11.29
CA TYR A 32 -2.99 -6.25 11.61
C TYR A 32 -3.86 -7.50 11.45
N LYS A 33 -5.07 -7.47 12.04
CA LYS A 33 -6.06 -8.52 11.78
C LYS A 33 -6.32 -8.68 10.29
N SER A 34 -6.25 -9.93 9.83
CA SER A 34 -6.39 -10.30 8.42
C SER A 34 -6.89 -11.73 8.30
N PRO A 35 -7.75 -12.06 7.32
CA PRO A 35 -8.02 -13.44 6.92
C PRO A 35 -6.82 -14.15 6.29
N ASN A 36 -5.74 -13.41 6.01
CA ASN A 36 -4.48 -13.93 5.47
C ASN A 36 -4.60 -14.52 4.05
N ASP A 37 -5.47 -13.94 3.22
CA ASP A 37 -5.60 -14.30 1.80
C ASP A 37 -4.36 -13.88 0.99
N ASP A 38 -3.73 -12.76 1.39
CA ASP A 38 -2.53 -12.21 0.76
C ASP A 38 -1.48 -11.83 1.82
N ASN A 39 -1.05 -12.78 2.65
CA ASN A 39 0.02 -12.61 3.64
C ASN A 39 -0.14 -11.36 4.54
N GLY A 40 -1.39 -11.05 4.93
CA GLY A 40 -1.71 -9.91 5.79
C GLY A 40 -2.04 -8.61 5.05
N TYR A 41 -1.85 -8.52 3.72
CA TYR A 41 -2.20 -7.34 2.94
C TYR A 41 -3.71 -7.19 2.69
N ASP A 42 -4.53 -8.13 3.11
CA ASP A 42 -5.99 -8.11 3.15
C ASP A 42 -6.47 -7.79 4.58
N ILE A 43 -6.35 -6.52 4.99
CA ILE A 43 -6.61 -6.09 6.37
C ILE A 43 -8.10 -6.07 6.68
N SER A 44 -8.51 -6.75 7.75
CA SER A 44 -9.89 -6.75 8.26
C SER A 44 -10.13 -5.84 9.45
N ASP A 45 -9.07 -5.50 10.22
CA ASP A 45 -9.09 -4.48 11.28
C ASP A 45 -7.71 -3.83 11.41
N TYR A 46 -7.64 -2.52 11.19
CA TYR A 46 -6.39 -1.74 11.29
C TYR A 46 -5.96 -1.47 12.73
N ARG A 47 -6.80 -1.69 13.73
CA ARG A 47 -6.53 -1.33 15.14
C ARG A 47 -6.41 -2.55 16.04
N ASP A 48 -6.25 -3.73 15.46
CA ASP A 48 -6.00 -4.97 16.19
C ASP A 48 -4.88 -5.78 15.53
N ILE A 49 -4.25 -6.67 16.31
CA ILE A 49 -3.14 -7.52 15.87
C ILE A 49 -3.69 -8.90 15.49
N MET A 50 -3.14 -9.49 14.42
CA MET A 50 -3.46 -10.84 14.00
C MET A 50 -3.06 -11.85 15.08
N ASP A 51 -3.96 -12.76 15.44
CA ASP A 51 -3.80 -13.70 16.55
C ASP A 51 -2.54 -14.58 16.43
N ASP A 52 -2.14 -14.91 15.19
CA ASP A 52 -0.93 -15.69 14.91
C ASP A 52 0.37 -14.93 15.27
N PHE A 53 0.33 -13.60 15.29
CA PHE A 53 1.49 -12.74 15.59
C PHE A 53 1.55 -12.28 17.04
N GLY A 54 0.47 -12.42 17.80
CA GLY A 54 0.38 -12.04 19.20
C GLY A 54 -0.81 -11.13 19.50
N THR A 55 -0.66 -10.30 20.53
CA THR A 55 -1.69 -9.39 21.02
C THR A 55 -1.23 -7.93 20.90
N MET A 56 -2.15 -6.99 21.15
CA MET A 56 -1.80 -5.56 21.23
C MET A 56 -0.78 -5.29 22.37
N GLU A 57 -0.87 -6.02 23.48
CA GLU A 57 0.11 -5.92 24.57
C GLU A 57 1.50 -6.42 24.15
N ASP A 58 1.55 -7.45 23.29
CA ASP A 58 2.82 -7.92 22.72
C ASP A 58 3.43 -6.88 21.79
N PHE A 59 2.60 -6.20 21.00
CA PHE A 59 3.03 -5.10 20.15
C PHE A 59 3.55 -3.92 20.97
N ASP A 60 2.80 -3.50 22.00
CA ASP A 60 3.20 -2.39 22.88
C ASP A 60 4.53 -2.71 23.59
N ARG A 61 4.73 -3.97 23.98
CA ARG A 61 6.02 -4.43 24.56
C ARG A 61 7.14 -4.39 23.53
N LEU A 62 6.92 -4.89 22.31
CA LEU A 62 7.91 -4.82 21.21
C LEU A 62 8.34 -3.38 20.97
N LEU A 63 7.37 -2.46 20.85
CA LEU A 63 7.64 -1.05 20.58
C LEU A 63 8.49 -0.41 21.69
N ALA A 64 8.11 -0.61 22.96
CA ALA A 64 8.84 -0.10 24.10
C ALA A 64 10.28 -0.68 24.20
N GLU A 65 10.42 -1.99 23.96
CA GLU A 65 11.73 -2.65 24.00
C GLU A 65 12.62 -2.22 22.83
N ALA A 66 12.07 -2.13 21.59
CA ALA A 66 12.81 -1.64 20.42
C ALA A 66 13.38 -0.22 20.67
N HIS A 67 12.57 0.68 21.22
CA HIS A 67 13.01 2.03 21.57
C HIS A 67 14.12 2.03 22.64
N ARG A 68 14.11 1.10 23.61
CA ARG A 68 15.20 0.95 24.58
C ARG A 68 16.53 0.52 23.92
N HIS A 69 16.43 -0.25 22.83
CA HIS A 69 17.56 -0.65 21.98
C HIS A 69 17.90 0.38 20.91
N HIS A 70 17.31 1.60 20.95
CA HIS A 70 17.47 2.64 19.93
C HIS A 70 17.04 2.21 18.52
N ILE A 71 16.17 1.22 18.41
CA ILE A 71 15.62 0.69 17.15
C ILE A 71 14.21 1.26 16.97
N LYS A 72 13.96 1.85 15.81
CA LYS A 72 12.67 2.40 15.40
C LYS A 72 11.79 1.33 14.77
N ILE A 73 10.46 1.45 14.95
CA ILE A 73 9.47 0.54 14.36
C ILE A 73 8.68 1.28 13.29
N VAL A 74 8.77 0.79 12.06
CA VAL A 74 7.97 1.22 10.91
C VAL A 74 6.96 0.13 10.58
N MET A 75 5.68 0.49 10.53
CA MET A 75 4.60 -0.42 10.16
C MET A 75 4.29 -0.36 8.67
N ASP A 76 3.49 -1.29 8.19
CA ASP A 76 2.97 -1.28 6.81
C ASP A 76 1.62 -0.55 6.76
N LEU A 77 1.46 0.42 5.88
CA LEU A 77 0.22 1.17 5.67
C LEU A 77 -0.42 0.70 4.36
N VAL A 78 -1.39 -0.19 4.47
CA VAL A 78 -2.14 -0.73 3.32
C VAL A 78 -3.46 0.00 3.21
N VAL A 79 -3.52 1.03 2.37
CA VAL A 79 -4.69 1.92 2.25
C VAL A 79 -5.20 2.11 0.81
N ASN A 80 -4.68 1.32 -0.13
CA ASN A 80 -5.32 1.23 -1.44
C ASN A 80 -6.59 0.36 -1.38
N HIS A 81 -6.62 -0.64 -0.50
CA HIS A 81 -7.70 -1.63 -0.37
C HIS A 81 -7.81 -2.14 1.07
N THR A 82 -8.91 -2.82 1.37
CA THR A 82 -9.08 -3.61 2.60
C THR A 82 -9.52 -5.03 2.25
N SER A 83 -9.50 -5.93 3.24
CA SER A 83 -10.21 -7.21 3.12
C SER A 83 -11.71 -6.99 2.85
N ASP A 84 -12.34 -7.94 2.15
CA ASP A 84 -13.79 -8.04 2.03
C ASP A 84 -14.47 -8.42 3.37
N GLU A 85 -13.68 -8.78 4.39
CA GLU A 85 -14.10 -9.03 5.77
C GLU A 85 -13.92 -7.79 6.68
N HIS A 86 -13.41 -6.66 6.16
CA HIS A 86 -13.33 -5.41 6.91
C HIS A 86 -14.73 -4.86 7.21
N ALA A 87 -14.96 -4.34 8.43
CA ALA A 87 -16.25 -3.82 8.84
C ALA A 87 -16.82 -2.76 7.89
N TRP A 88 -15.97 -1.88 7.34
CA TRP A 88 -16.39 -0.89 6.35
C TRP A 88 -16.95 -1.53 5.08
N PHE A 89 -16.34 -2.63 4.60
CA PHE A 89 -16.83 -3.30 3.41
C PHE A 89 -18.10 -4.11 3.67
N ILE A 90 -18.17 -4.80 4.80
CA ILE A 90 -19.38 -5.53 5.22
C ILE A 90 -20.57 -4.58 5.28
N GLU A 91 -20.41 -3.41 5.89
CA GLU A 91 -21.44 -2.39 5.93
C GLU A 91 -21.72 -1.81 4.53
N SER A 92 -20.69 -1.43 3.78
CA SER A 92 -20.82 -0.89 2.42
C SER A 92 -21.62 -1.80 1.50
N ARG A 93 -21.38 -3.11 1.54
CA ARG A 93 -22.08 -4.07 0.68
C ARG A 93 -23.51 -4.38 1.13
N SER A 94 -23.88 -4.04 2.37
CA SER A 94 -25.19 -4.41 2.95
C SER A 94 -26.37 -3.71 2.26
N SER A 95 -26.18 -2.45 1.81
CA SER A 95 -27.21 -1.73 1.05
C SER A 95 -26.63 -0.51 0.31
N LYS A 96 -27.40 0.00 -0.69
CA LYS A 96 -27.04 1.23 -1.43
C LYS A 96 -27.23 2.51 -0.60
N ASP A 97 -27.96 2.45 0.51
CA ASP A 97 -28.25 3.61 1.39
C ASP A 97 -27.37 3.64 2.66
N ASN A 98 -26.38 2.75 2.75
CA ASN A 98 -25.48 2.67 3.89
C ASN A 98 -24.49 3.84 3.93
N PRO A 99 -24.16 4.42 5.10
CA PRO A 99 -23.16 5.50 5.23
C PRO A 99 -21.77 5.14 4.69
N TYR A 100 -21.40 3.87 4.72
CA TYR A 100 -20.12 3.36 4.18
C TYR A 100 -20.17 3.06 2.69
N ARG A 101 -21.33 3.26 2.03
CA ARG A 101 -21.53 2.91 0.62
C ARG A 101 -20.36 3.36 -0.26
N ASP A 102 -19.99 4.63 -0.14
CA ASP A 102 -19.02 5.28 -1.02
C ASP A 102 -17.58 5.20 -0.48
N TYR A 103 -17.31 4.34 0.53
CA TYR A 103 -15.94 4.03 0.96
C TYR A 103 -15.21 3.15 -0.05
N TYR A 104 -15.95 2.44 -0.92
CA TYR A 104 -15.44 1.57 -1.96
C TYR A 104 -15.95 1.98 -3.34
N SER A 105 -15.27 1.50 -4.37
CA SER A 105 -15.62 1.81 -5.76
C SER A 105 -16.68 0.83 -6.28
N TRP A 106 -17.95 1.24 -6.20
CA TRP A 106 -19.09 0.49 -6.71
C TRP A 106 -19.57 1.02 -8.06
N LYS A 107 -20.01 0.13 -8.95
CA LYS A 107 -20.62 0.47 -10.24
C LYS A 107 -21.73 -0.46 -10.63
N ASP A 108 -22.77 0.12 -11.27
CA ASP A 108 -23.83 -0.66 -11.87
C ASP A 108 -23.32 -1.54 -13.02
N PRO A 109 -23.97 -2.68 -13.28
CA PRO A 109 -23.66 -3.52 -14.45
C PRO A 109 -23.74 -2.76 -15.77
N LYS A 110 -22.74 -2.92 -16.63
CA LYS A 110 -22.78 -2.41 -18.00
C LYS A 110 -23.29 -3.51 -18.95
N ASN A 111 -24.55 -3.43 -19.33
CA ASN A 111 -25.23 -4.47 -20.14
C ASN A 111 -25.16 -5.88 -19.49
N GLY A 112 -25.30 -5.96 -18.17
CA GLY A 112 -25.24 -7.21 -17.41
C GLY A 112 -23.83 -7.79 -17.25
N LYS A 113 -22.78 -6.99 -17.52
CA LYS A 113 -21.36 -7.36 -17.40
C LYS A 113 -20.61 -6.38 -16.50
N GLU A 114 -19.29 -6.61 -16.37
CA GLU A 114 -18.38 -5.73 -15.68
C GLU A 114 -18.45 -4.29 -16.20
N PRO A 115 -18.25 -3.29 -15.34
CA PRO A 115 -18.33 -1.87 -15.70
C PRO A 115 -17.33 -1.45 -16.78
N ASN A 116 -16.17 -2.08 -16.82
CA ASN A 116 -15.10 -1.85 -17.78
C ASN A 116 -14.25 -3.13 -17.97
N ASN A 117 -13.21 -3.04 -18.79
CA ASN A 117 -12.36 -4.16 -19.15
C ASN A 117 -11.08 -4.28 -18.31
N TRP A 118 -11.01 -3.67 -17.13
CA TRP A 118 -9.81 -3.71 -16.29
C TRP A 118 -9.51 -5.12 -15.80
N VAL A 119 -8.21 -5.40 -15.64
CA VAL A 119 -7.73 -6.68 -15.12
C VAL A 119 -7.00 -6.50 -13.80
N SER A 120 -7.15 -7.48 -12.91
CA SER A 120 -6.46 -7.55 -11.64
C SER A 120 -4.96 -7.82 -11.82
N PHE A 121 -4.12 -7.33 -10.90
CA PHE A 121 -2.71 -7.68 -10.81
C PHE A 121 -2.48 -9.19 -10.59
N PHE A 122 -3.45 -9.87 -9.98
CA PHE A 122 -3.41 -11.31 -9.69
C PHE A 122 -4.15 -12.17 -10.73
N SER A 123 -4.47 -11.59 -11.87
CA SER A 123 -5.21 -12.19 -12.98
C SER A 123 -6.74 -12.11 -12.89
N GLY A 124 -7.37 -12.21 -14.06
CA GLY A 124 -8.83 -12.11 -14.21
C GLY A 124 -9.35 -10.66 -14.19
N PRO A 125 -10.69 -10.49 -14.25
CA PRO A 125 -11.32 -9.17 -14.16
C PRO A 125 -11.02 -8.47 -12.83
N ALA A 126 -10.93 -7.13 -12.84
CA ALA A 126 -10.76 -6.31 -11.64
C ALA A 126 -12.08 -5.99 -10.92
N TRP A 127 -13.15 -6.68 -11.25
CA TRP A 127 -14.48 -6.44 -10.71
C TRP A 127 -15.12 -7.73 -10.19
N ASN A 128 -15.73 -7.65 -8.99
CA ASN A 128 -16.51 -8.73 -8.39
C ASN A 128 -17.97 -8.30 -8.22
N TYR A 129 -18.91 -9.15 -8.67
CA TYR A 129 -20.35 -8.87 -8.60
C TYR A 129 -20.94 -9.24 -7.26
N TYR A 130 -21.73 -8.34 -6.69
CA TYR A 130 -22.44 -8.54 -5.42
C TYR A 130 -23.95 -8.48 -5.67
N PRO A 131 -24.63 -9.62 -5.68
CA PRO A 131 -26.07 -9.69 -6.02
C PRO A 131 -26.96 -8.97 -5.00
N GLU A 132 -26.55 -8.86 -3.74
CA GLU A 132 -27.27 -8.12 -2.70
C GLU A 132 -27.41 -6.63 -2.99
N ARG A 133 -26.52 -6.09 -3.84
CA ARG A 133 -26.56 -4.70 -4.28
C ARG A 133 -26.92 -4.53 -5.76
N ASP A 134 -26.89 -5.61 -6.53
CA ASP A 134 -26.89 -5.55 -7.99
C ASP A 134 -25.85 -4.58 -8.54
N GLU A 135 -24.63 -4.63 -7.97
CA GLU A 135 -23.47 -3.78 -8.33
C GLU A 135 -22.18 -4.60 -8.35
N TRP A 136 -21.18 -4.04 -9.01
CA TRP A 136 -19.81 -4.55 -9.05
C TRP A 136 -18.91 -3.70 -8.15
N ALA A 137 -18.05 -4.34 -7.36
CA ALA A 137 -17.01 -3.69 -6.58
C ALA A 137 -15.65 -3.89 -7.26
N LEU A 138 -14.82 -2.85 -7.24
CA LEU A 138 -13.47 -2.86 -7.78
C LEU A 138 -12.52 -3.58 -6.83
N HIS A 139 -11.63 -4.42 -7.39
CA HIS A 139 -10.46 -4.98 -6.71
C HIS A 139 -9.27 -5.05 -7.69
N LEU A 140 -8.21 -4.30 -7.44
CA LEU A 140 -7.03 -4.34 -8.30
C LEU A 140 -6.14 -5.57 -8.02
N PHE A 141 -6.27 -6.18 -6.84
CA PHE A 141 -5.51 -7.36 -6.39
C PHE A 141 -6.42 -8.59 -6.24
N SER A 142 -6.36 -9.31 -5.12
CA SER A 142 -7.25 -10.44 -4.86
C SER A 142 -8.72 -10.02 -4.87
N LYS A 143 -9.61 -10.95 -5.19
CA LYS A 143 -11.07 -10.77 -5.05
C LYS A 143 -11.53 -10.50 -3.62
N LYS A 144 -10.64 -10.68 -2.66
CA LYS A 144 -10.86 -10.39 -1.24
C LYS A 144 -10.23 -9.06 -0.81
N GLN A 145 -9.61 -8.30 -1.72
CA GLN A 145 -8.95 -7.01 -1.46
C GLN A 145 -9.69 -5.90 -2.20
N MET A 146 -10.64 -5.28 -1.53
CA MET A 146 -11.57 -4.33 -2.13
C MET A 146 -10.98 -2.92 -2.17
N ASP A 147 -10.94 -2.29 -3.34
CA ASP A 147 -10.35 -0.97 -3.55
C ASP A 147 -11.14 0.15 -2.87
N LEU A 148 -10.44 0.92 -2.07
CA LEU A 148 -10.98 2.08 -1.37
C LEU A 148 -11.20 3.27 -2.33
N ASN A 149 -12.26 4.00 -2.11
CA ASN A 149 -12.61 5.20 -2.87
C ASN A 149 -12.00 6.46 -2.24
N TRP A 150 -10.79 6.79 -2.61
CA TRP A 150 -10.07 7.97 -2.11
C TRP A 150 -10.70 9.32 -2.50
N ASP A 151 -11.64 9.36 -3.45
CA ASP A 151 -12.42 10.56 -3.72
C ASP A 151 -13.36 10.92 -2.55
N ASN A 152 -13.70 9.95 -1.70
CA ASN A 152 -14.55 10.17 -0.54
C ASN A 152 -13.77 10.80 0.63
N PRO A 153 -14.08 12.05 1.04
CA PRO A 153 -13.36 12.70 2.14
C PRO A 153 -13.63 12.06 3.52
N ALA A 154 -14.75 11.36 3.69
CA ALA A 154 -15.05 10.65 4.94
C ALA A 154 -14.11 9.44 5.09
N LEU A 155 -13.86 8.68 4.00
CA LEU A 155 -12.88 7.61 4.00
C LEU A 155 -11.48 8.15 4.33
N ARG A 156 -11.04 9.23 3.68
CA ARG A 156 -9.73 9.81 3.96
C ARG A 156 -9.57 10.19 5.43
N ARG A 157 -10.62 10.73 6.06
CA ARG A 157 -10.61 11.03 7.50
C ARG A 157 -10.39 9.79 8.35
N GLU A 158 -11.09 8.69 8.08
CA GLU A 158 -10.90 7.42 8.80
C GLU A 158 -9.47 6.90 8.67
N VAL A 159 -8.87 7.02 7.49
CA VAL A 159 -7.47 6.64 7.25
C VAL A 159 -6.53 7.52 8.08
N TYR A 160 -6.73 8.84 8.11
CA TYR A 160 -5.88 9.75 8.88
C TYR A 160 -6.02 9.51 10.39
N ASP A 161 -7.23 9.29 10.87
CA ASP A 161 -7.50 8.97 12.28
C ASP A 161 -6.88 7.61 12.69
N MET A 162 -6.79 6.66 11.77
CA MET A 162 -6.11 5.39 11.99
C MET A 162 -4.58 5.59 12.04
N ILE A 163 -4.00 6.36 11.14
CA ILE A 163 -2.57 6.70 11.15
C ILE A 163 -2.20 7.40 12.45
N ASP A 164 -2.97 8.42 12.84
CA ASP A 164 -2.76 9.16 14.09
C ASP A 164 -2.81 8.25 15.32
N TRP A 165 -3.71 7.28 15.32
CA TRP A 165 -3.84 6.33 16.42
C TRP A 165 -2.55 5.50 16.62
N TRP A 166 -1.93 5.04 15.54
CA TRP A 166 -0.66 4.31 15.60
C TRP A 166 0.53 5.20 15.95
N LEU A 167 0.58 6.41 15.38
CA LEU A 167 1.64 7.38 15.69
C LEU A 167 1.55 7.84 17.16
N ALA A 168 0.35 8.02 17.70
CA ALA A 168 0.13 8.33 19.11
C ALA A 168 0.54 7.18 20.05
N LYS A 169 0.52 5.92 19.60
CA LYS A 169 1.10 4.78 20.33
C LYS A 169 2.63 4.81 20.36
N GLY A 170 3.28 5.54 19.47
CA GLY A 170 4.73 5.68 19.38
C GLY A 170 5.37 4.96 18.18
N VAL A 171 4.60 4.52 17.19
CA VAL A 171 5.13 4.02 15.92
C VAL A 171 5.93 5.12 15.23
N ASP A 172 7.12 4.81 14.70
CA ASP A 172 8.06 5.79 14.16
C ASP A 172 7.84 6.11 12.68
N GLY A 173 6.90 5.44 12.03
CA GLY A 173 6.57 5.71 10.62
C GLY A 173 5.90 4.56 9.92
N PHE A 174 5.73 4.75 8.61
CA PHE A 174 5.05 3.76 7.77
C PHE A 174 5.75 3.54 6.42
N ARG A 175 5.83 2.27 6.03
CA ARG A 175 5.98 1.88 4.63
C ARG A 175 4.57 1.83 4.03
N MET A 176 4.35 2.50 2.92
CA MET A 176 3.03 2.73 2.35
C MET A 176 2.85 1.84 1.12
N ASP A 177 2.03 0.81 1.28
CA ASP A 177 1.78 -0.21 0.27
C ASP A 177 1.11 0.37 -0.98
N VAL A 178 1.68 0.10 -2.14
CA VAL A 178 1.21 0.52 -3.48
C VAL A 178 0.58 1.92 -3.51
N ILE A 179 1.17 2.85 -2.78
CA ILE A 179 0.57 4.17 -2.50
C ILE A 179 0.33 5.01 -3.77
N ASN A 180 1.02 4.71 -4.86
CA ASN A 180 0.83 5.37 -6.14
C ASN A 180 -0.45 4.93 -6.88
N LEU A 181 -1.23 3.98 -6.34
CA LEU A 181 -2.46 3.47 -6.95
C LEU A 181 -3.74 4.04 -6.34
N ILE A 182 -3.66 4.83 -5.27
CA ILE A 182 -4.85 5.31 -4.52
C ILE A 182 -5.73 6.28 -5.32
N SER A 183 -5.18 6.99 -6.30
CA SER A 183 -5.93 7.95 -7.14
C SER A 183 -6.33 7.29 -8.46
N LYS A 184 -7.65 7.23 -8.74
CA LYS A 184 -8.19 6.70 -9.98
C LYS A 184 -8.69 7.84 -10.89
N ASP A 185 -8.45 7.74 -12.21
CA ASP A 185 -8.93 8.70 -13.22
C ASP A 185 -10.15 8.12 -13.96
N GLY A 186 -11.31 8.30 -13.37
CA GLY A 186 -12.54 7.74 -13.94
C GLY A 186 -12.54 6.21 -13.93
N LEU A 187 -13.43 5.62 -14.73
CA LEU A 187 -13.57 4.16 -14.89
C LEU A 187 -13.83 3.80 -16.37
N ALA A 188 -13.19 4.50 -17.29
CA ALA A 188 -13.26 4.18 -18.71
C ALA A 188 -12.58 2.84 -19.03
N ASP A 189 -12.89 2.25 -20.16
CA ASP A 189 -12.23 1.03 -20.62
C ASP A 189 -10.72 1.30 -20.83
N GLY A 190 -9.88 0.36 -20.40
CA GLY A 190 -8.44 0.43 -20.58
C GLY A 190 -8.01 0.16 -22.02
N SER A 191 -6.86 0.72 -22.39
CA SER A 191 -6.26 0.63 -23.73
C SER A 191 -5.72 -0.78 -24.02
N GLU A 192 -6.17 -1.38 -25.13
CA GLU A 192 -5.62 -2.65 -25.61
C GLU A 192 -4.14 -2.54 -26.01
N ALA A 193 -3.71 -1.38 -26.50
CA ALA A 193 -2.31 -1.16 -26.87
C ALA A 193 -1.40 -1.15 -25.66
N LEU A 194 -1.81 -0.49 -24.56
CA LEU A 194 -1.07 -0.51 -23.30
C LEU A 194 -1.12 -1.88 -22.64
N ALA A 195 -2.26 -2.56 -22.67
CA ALA A 195 -2.39 -3.93 -22.17
C ALA A 195 -1.42 -4.89 -22.85
N GLY A 196 -1.27 -4.76 -24.21
CA GLY A 196 -0.31 -5.55 -24.96
C GLY A 196 1.16 -5.26 -24.62
N ALA A 197 1.47 -4.06 -24.15
CA ALA A 197 2.83 -3.64 -23.80
C ALA A 197 3.20 -3.96 -22.35
N ILE A 198 2.26 -3.85 -21.41
CA ILE A 198 2.50 -3.89 -19.96
C ILE A 198 1.89 -5.15 -19.31
N GLY A 199 0.91 -5.79 -19.96
CA GLY A 199 0.18 -6.94 -19.43
C GLY A 199 -0.97 -6.59 -18.49
N LEU A 200 -1.21 -5.29 -18.22
CA LEU A 200 -2.23 -4.80 -17.29
C LEU A 200 -3.18 -3.82 -17.99
N ARG A 201 -4.39 -4.28 -18.31
CA ARG A 201 -5.42 -3.45 -18.93
C ARG A 201 -6.07 -2.56 -17.87
N GLY A 202 -6.17 -1.24 -18.15
CA GLY A 202 -6.73 -0.24 -17.25
C GLY A 202 -5.71 0.47 -16.38
N ILE A 203 -4.44 0.08 -16.42
CA ILE A 203 -3.37 0.65 -15.57
C ILE A 203 -3.24 2.17 -15.73
N GLU A 204 -3.48 2.71 -16.91
CA GLU A 204 -3.44 4.15 -17.20
C GLU A 204 -4.44 4.99 -16.39
N HIS A 205 -5.47 4.36 -15.84
CA HIS A 205 -6.51 5.03 -15.07
C HIS A 205 -6.26 5.07 -13.55
N TYR A 206 -5.30 4.29 -13.06
CA TYR A 206 -5.04 4.21 -11.62
C TYR A 206 -3.55 4.28 -11.26
N PHE A 207 -2.67 4.16 -12.25
CA PHE A 207 -1.24 4.28 -12.00
C PHE A 207 -0.84 5.76 -11.96
N TYR A 208 -0.44 6.24 -10.78
CA TYR A 208 -0.10 7.65 -10.59
C TYR A 208 -1.22 8.60 -11.04
N GLY A 209 -2.43 8.36 -10.55
CA GLY A 209 -3.62 9.10 -10.95
C GLY A 209 -3.59 10.59 -10.61
N PRO A 210 -4.47 11.40 -11.18
CA PRO A 210 -4.36 12.86 -11.23
C PRO A 210 -4.41 13.55 -9.86
N ARG A 211 -5.02 12.94 -8.85
CA ARG A 211 -5.14 13.49 -7.50
C ARG A 211 -4.16 12.89 -6.50
N LEU A 212 -3.20 12.06 -6.94
CA LEU A 212 -2.25 11.41 -6.04
C LEU A 212 -1.50 12.42 -5.15
N HIS A 213 -0.94 13.44 -5.75
CA HIS A 213 -0.21 14.49 -5.03
C HIS A 213 -1.09 15.25 -4.03
N GLU A 214 -2.37 15.50 -4.39
CA GLU A 214 -3.34 16.12 -3.48
C GLU A 214 -3.57 15.24 -2.24
N TYR A 215 -3.78 13.94 -2.42
CA TYR A 215 -4.03 13.00 -1.33
C TYR A 215 -2.81 12.83 -0.43
N LEU A 216 -1.60 12.74 -0.99
CA LEU A 216 -0.38 12.60 -0.21
C LEU A 216 -0.09 13.87 0.60
N ALA A 217 -0.23 15.05 0.00
CA ALA A 217 -0.07 16.32 0.71
C ALA A 217 -1.14 16.51 1.80
N GLU A 218 -2.39 16.11 1.54
CA GLU A 218 -3.46 16.11 2.53
C GLU A 218 -3.14 15.17 3.69
N MET A 219 -2.73 13.93 3.41
CA MET A 219 -2.33 12.93 4.39
C MET A 219 -1.17 13.45 5.26
N ARG A 220 -0.14 14.07 4.66
CA ARG A 220 0.97 14.67 5.41
C ARG A 220 0.48 15.76 6.33
N ARG A 221 -0.36 16.66 5.87
CA ARG A 221 -0.90 17.79 6.65
C ARG A 221 -1.81 17.32 7.78
N GLU A 222 -2.69 16.34 7.53
CA GLU A 222 -3.72 15.90 8.49
C GLU A 222 -3.21 14.86 9.48
N SER A 223 -2.10 14.16 9.19
CA SER A 223 -1.53 13.13 10.07
C SER A 223 -0.01 13.27 10.27
N PHE A 224 0.81 12.74 9.39
CA PHE A 224 2.27 12.60 9.56
C PHE A 224 3.00 13.89 9.92
N GLY A 225 2.57 15.06 9.40
CA GLY A 225 3.23 16.35 9.66
C GLY A 225 3.13 16.83 11.11
N ARG A 226 2.35 16.15 11.94
CA ARG A 226 2.21 16.42 13.38
C ARG A 226 3.15 15.59 14.26
N TYR A 227 3.88 14.65 13.67
CA TYR A 227 4.72 13.69 14.35
C TYR A 227 6.14 13.67 13.75
N ASP A 228 7.11 13.22 14.53
CA ASP A 228 8.46 12.88 14.03
C ASP A 228 8.42 11.45 13.46
N ALA A 229 7.79 11.30 12.30
CA ALA A 229 7.55 10.01 11.67
C ALA A 229 8.07 9.99 10.24
N VAL A 230 8.66 8.85 9.83
CA VAL A 230 9.16 8.63 8.49
C VAL A 230 8.12 7.94 7.59
N THR A 231 8.07 8.34 6.32
CA THR A 231 7.22 7.71 5.31
C THR A 231 8.05 7.16 4.16
N VAL A 232 7.79 5.89 3.79
CA VAL A 232 8.45 5.21 2.67
C VAL A 232 7.38 4.67 1.72
N GLY A 233 7.20 5.29 0.55
CA GLY A 233 6.21 4.83 -0.42
C GLY A 233 6.68 3.64 -1.24
N GLU A 234 5.90 2.58 -1.32
CA GLU A 234 6.05 1.61 -2.39
C GLU A 234 5.40 2.16 -3.65
N THR A 235 6.23 2.42 -4.67
CA THR A 235 5.83 3.12 -5.89
C THR A 235 6.40 2.40 -7.11
N ALA A 236 6.03 1.12 -7.27
CA ALA A 236 6.49 0.31 -8.40
C ALA A 236 6.19 0.97 -9.75
N GLY A 237 7.14 0.89 -10.68
CA GLY A 237 7.00 1.43 -12.04
C GLY A 237 7.16 2.94 -12.17
N LEU A 238 7.48 3.68 -11.10
CA LEU A 238 7.78 5.10 -11.19
C LEU A 238 9.24 5.33 -11.56
N GLY A 239 9.45 6.02 -12.67
CA GLY A 239 10.79 6.47 -13.04
C GLY A 239 11.32 7.57 -12.11
N MET A 240 12.61 7.82 -12.21
CA MET A 240 13.37 8.76 -11.37
C MET A 240 12.71 10.15 -11.22
N GLN A 241 12.14 10.70 -12.30
CA GLN A 241 11.53 12.02 -12.27
C GLN A 241 10.28 12.06 -11.39
N MET A 242 9.44 11.02 -11.47
CA MET A 242 8.24 10.90 -10.63
C MET A 242 8.63 10.66 -9.17
N SER A 243 9.62 9.82 -8.92
CA SER A 243 10.17 9.59 -7.57
C SER A 243 10.64 10.88 -6.92
N LYS A 244 11.38 11.74 -7.66
CA LYS A 244 11.78 13.06 -7.20
C LYS A 244 10.60 13.97 -6.87
N MET A 245 9.53 13.92 -7.64
CA MET A 245 8.33 14.71 -7.37
C MET A 245 7.66 14.30 -6.05
N LEU A 246 7.57 12.99 -5.79
CA LEU A 246 6.95 12.48 -4.55
C LEU A 246 7.77 12.77 -3.29
N THR A 247 9.11 12.89 -3.42
CA THR A 247 10.02 13.10 -2.28
C THR A 247 10.58 14.52 -2.20
N ALA A 248 10.08 15.45 -3.03
CA ALA A 248 10.52 16.83 -2.97
C ALA A 248 10.06 17.50 -1.66
N GLU A 249 11.00 18.03 -0.89
CA GLU A 249 10.73 18.71 0.39
C GLU A 249 9.67 19.81 0.26
N SER A 250 9.72 20.58 -0.84
CA SER A 250 8.76 21.66 -1.13
C SER A 250 7.31 21.18 -1.34
N ARG A 251 7.10 19.89 -1.58
CA ARG A 251 5.77 19.31 -1.78
C ARG A 251 5.19 18.72 -0.49
N ALA A 252 6.06 18.39 0.48
CA ALA A 252 5.67 17.79 1.76
C ALA A 252 4.72 16.59 1.59
N GLU A 253 5.14 15.60 0.80
CA GLU A 253 4.39 14.38 0.51
C GLU A 253 5.02 13.17 1.23
N LEU A 254 6.04 12.55 0.64
CA LEU A 254 6.76 11.39 1.19
C LEU A 254 8.21 11.76 1.51
N ASP A 255 8.79 11.08 2.50
CA ASP A 255 10.21 11.25 2.82
C ASP A 255 11.09 10.41 1.89
N MET A 256 10.65 9.19 1.55
CA MET A 256 11.35 8.25 0.67
C MET A 256 10.37 7.46 -0.19
N VAL A 257 10.89 6.85 -1.26
CA VAL A 257 10.18 5.86 -2.08
C VAL A 257 11.08 4.69 -2.41
N PHE A 258 10.50 3.51 -2.58
CA PHE A 258 11.22 2.39 -3.19
C PHE A 258 11.38 2.65 -4.68
N ASN A 259 12.59 2.42 -5.17
CA ASN A 259 12.87 2.48 -6.59
C ASN A 259 13.16 1.07 -7.12
N PHE A 260 12.33 0.60 -8.02
CA PHE A 260 12.44 -0.71 -8.66
C PHE A 260 13.05 -0.66 -10.06
N ASP A 261 13.36 0.54 -10.61
CA ASP A 261 13.87 0.70 -11.97
C ASP A 261 15.15 -0.12 -12.24
N ALA A 262 16.00 -0.27 -11.22
CA ALA A 262 17.21 -1.05 -11.32
C ALA A 262 16.97 -2.56 -11.47
N LEU A 263 15.76 -3.01 -11.13
CA LEU A 263 15.33 -4.41 -11.20
C LEU A 263 14.59 -4.71 -12.51
N GLU A 264 14.18 -3.69 -13.26
CA GLU A 264 13.46 -3.84 -14.52
C GLU A 264 14.44 -3.83 -15.69
N ASN A 265 14.53 -4.93 -16.43
CA ASN A 265 15.27 -4.99 -17.68
C ASN A 265 14.37 -4.53 -18.83
N PRO A 266 14.79 -3.57 -19.68
CA PRO A 266 14.03 -3.17 -20.85
C PRO A 266 13.68 -4.36 -21.74
N GLY A 267 12.41 -4.51 -22.09
CA GLY A 267 11.92 -5.58 -22.97
C GLY A 267 11.60 -6.91 -22.28
N LYS A 268 11.62 -6.95 -20.94
CA LYS A 268 11.14 -8.10 -20.17
C LYS A 268 9.80 -7.81 -19.50
N THR A 269 8.98 -8.84 -19.37
CA THR A 269 7.73 -8.74 -18.59
C THR A 269 8.04 -8.89 -17.10
N ARG A 270 7.13 -8.42 -16.25
CA ARG A 270 7.23 -8.46 -14.76
C ARG A 270 7.47 -9.86 -14.18
N PHE A 271 7.15 -10.92 -14.92
CA PHE A 271 7.25 -12.32 -14.48
C PHE A 271 8.37 -13.11 -15.16
N ASP A 272 9.21 -12.44 -15.96
CA ASP A 272 10.38 -13.10 -16.55
C ASP A 272 11.46 -13.33 -15.50
N ASP A 273 12.24 -14.40 -15.64
CA ASP A 273 13.39 -14.71 -14.78
C ASP A 273 14.35 -13.52 -14.73
N TYR A 274 14.44 -12.90 -13.56
CA TYR A 274 15.36 -11.81 -13.32
C TYR A 274 16.80 -12.33 -13.27
N ARG A 275 17.63 -11.85 -14.19
CA ARG A 275 19.09 -12.05 -14.13
C ARG A 275 19.75 -10.73 -13.75
N TYR A 276 20.33 -10.70 -12.56
CA TYR A 276 21.06 -9.54 -12.07
C TYR A 276 22.25 -9.20 -12.97
N ASP A 277 22.25 -8.02 -13.60
CA ASP A 277 23.39 -7.53 -14.40
C ASP A 277 24.05 -6.34 -13.72
N LEU A 278 25.22 -6.57 -13.13
CA LEU A 278 26.03 -5.55 -12.47
C LEU A 278 26.41 -4.37 -13.40
N ARG A 279 26.51 -4.60 -14.71
CA ARG A 279 26.84 -3.54 -15.68
C ARG A 279 25.65 -2.61 -15.88
N TYR A 280 24.43 -3.18 -15.92
CA TYR A 280 23.20 -2.42 -15.97
C TYR A 280 23.02 -1.59 -14.70
N LEU A 281 23.20 -2.19 -13.54
CA LEU A 281 23.11 -1.52 -12.25
C LEU A 281 24.13 -0.35 -12.14
N LYS A 282 25.39 -0.56 -12.54
CA LYS A 282 26.41 0.50 -12.55
C LYS A 282 26.01 1.66 -13.47
N LYS A 283 25.48 1.36 -14.65
CA LYS A 283 25.01 2.39 -15.59
C LYS A 283 23.82 3.16 -15.00
N TYR A 284 22.89 2.46 -14.38
CA TYR A 284 21.74 3.08 -13.71
C TYR A 284 22.17 4.03 -12.58
N TRP A 285 23.06 3.59 -11.68
CA TRP A 285 23.61 4.42 -10.61
C TRP A 285 24.40 5.64 -11.11
N LEU A 286 25.11 5.47 -12.21
CA LEU A 286 25.83 6.60 -12.83
C LEU A 286 24.85 7.65 -13.36
N LEU A 287 23.79 7.22 -14.04
CA LEU A 287 22.72 8.10 -14.53
C LEU A 287 21.99 8.80 -13.39
N LEU A 288 21.71 8.08 -12.30
CA LEU A 288 21.10 8.64 -11.09
C LEU A 288 22.00 9.72 -10.48
N ALA A 289 23.29 9.42 -10.29
CA ALA A 289 24.25 10.38 -9.74
C ALA A 289 24.38 11.64 -10.63
N LEU A 290 24.43 11.46 -11.95
CA LEU A 290 24.47 12.60 -12.88
C LEU A 290 23.19 13.45 -12.81
N SER A 291 22.03 12.83 -12.69
CA SER A 291 20.75 13.55 -12.58
C SER A 291 20.65 14.37 -11.28
N LEU A 292 21.30 13.92 -10.20
CA LEU A 292 21.37 14.65 -8.93
C LEU A 292 22.35 15.83 -8.96
N LEU A 293 23.37 15.78 -9.84
CA LEU A 293 24.34 16.88 -9.98
C LEU A 293 23.81 18.04 -10.83
N PHE A 294 22.79 17.81 -11.66
CA PHE A 294 22.21 18.79 -12.57
C PHE A 294 20.78 19.23 -12.17
N ALA A 295 20.32 18.86 -10.98
CA ALA A 295 19.04 19.27 -10.41
C ALA A 295 19.21 20.32 -9.32
#